data_5ca46e48968bb169db3441fc6da973f7
#
_entry.id   5ca46e48968bb169db3441fc6da973f7
#
_cell.length_a   1.000
_cell.length_b   1.000
_cell.length_c   1.000
_cell.angle_alpha   90.00
_cell.angle_beta   90.00
_cell.angle_gamma   90.00
#
_symmetry.space_group_name_H-M   'P 1'
#
loop_
_entity.id
_entity.type
_entity.pdbx_description
1 polymer ?
#
loop_
_entity_poly.entity_id
_entity_poly.type
_entity_poly.pdbx_seq_one_letter_code
_entity_poly.pdbx_strand_id
1 'polypeptide(L)'
;MKAFNLEEYLKNPSQKVVTRNGRKVRIICTDVRSTFPVIALVERFNSEVDDAFSYTKDGRFLTTETDERDLFFAPEKHEGWLNIYRSDECGFYMRGKSPYKSKEKADKVAKANPKTFFTTLKVEWEE
;
A
#
# COMPACT_ATOMS: atom_id res chain seq x y z
N MET A 1 -7.86 -2.42 -2.26
CA MET A 1 -7.87 -1.01 -1.78
C MET A 1 -9.01 -0.81 -0.80
N LYS A 2 -8.80 -0.01 0.20
CA LYS A 2 -9.80 0.31 1.23
C LYS A 2 -10.44 1.66 0.89
N ALA A 3 -11.77 1.77 0.99
CA ALA A 3 -12.47 3.02 0.74
C ALA A 3 -12.00 4.13 1.70
N PHE A 4 -11.87 5.34 1.17
CA PHE A 4 -11.49 6.52 1.96
C PHE A 4 -12.51 6.81 3.06
N ASN A 5 -12.01 7.20 4.23
CA ASN A 5 -12.81 7.68 5.34
C ASN A 5 -12.08 8.88 5.97
N LEU A 6 -12.79 10.00 6.12
CA LEU A 6 -12.18 11.24 6.61
C LEU A 6 -11.64 11.11 8.03
N GLU A 7 -12.36 10.47 8.94
CA GLU A 7 -11.91 10.28 10.32
C GLU A 7 -10.62 9.47 10.38
N GLU A 8 -10.54 8.41 9.60
CA GLU A 8 -9.35 7.57 9.51
C GLU A 8 -8.17 8.32 8.90
N TYR A 9 -8.41 9.11 7.85
CA TYR A 9 -7.40 9.97 7.25
C TYR A 9 -6.85 10.99 8.26
N LEU A 10 -7.71 11.63 9.05
CA LEU A 10 -7.28 12.62 10.04
C LEU A 10 -6.44 12.01 11.16
N LYS A 11 -6.66 10.74 11.49
CA LYS A 11 -5.84 10.00 12.46
C LYS A 11 -4.46 9.66 11.91
N ASN A 12 -4.33 9.49 10.59
CA ASN A 12 -3.07 9.17 9.93
C ASN A 12 -2.98 9.86 8.57
N PRO A 13 -2.67 11.18 8.55
CA PRO A 13 -2.64 11.95 7.31
C PRO A 13 -1.48 11.62 6.37
N SER A 14 -0.57 10.77 6.79
CA SER A 14 0.51 10.28 5.93
C SER A 14 0.09 9.14 5.00
N GLN A 15 -1.10 8.57 5.19
CA GLN A 15 -1.62 7.54 4.28
C GLN A 15 -1.76 8.09 2.87
N LYS A 16 -1.32 7.30 1.91
CA LYS A 16 -1.46 7.64 0.48
C LYS A 16 -2.90 7.43 0.05
N VAL A 17 -3.42 8.37 -0.72
CA VAL A 17 -4.78 8.33 -1.27
C VAL A 17 -4.68 8.26 -2.80
N VAL A 18 -5.53 7.44 -3.40
CA VAL A 18 -5.64 7.30 -4.86
C VAL A 18 -7.10 7.31 -5.25
N THR A 19 -7.38 7.57 -6.54
CA THR A 19 -8.73 7.40 -7.07
C THR A 19 -8.99 5.92 -7.38
N ARG A 20 -10.25 5.58 -7.63
CA ARG A 20 -10.65 4.22 -8.05
C ARG A 20 -9.87 3.74 -9.26
N ASN A 21 -9.58 4.63 -10.21
CA ASN A 21 -8.80 4.32 -11.41
C ASN A 21 -7.27 4.53 -11.24
N GLY A 22 -6.80 4.70 -10.01
CA GLY A 22 -5.37 4.69 -9.71
C GLY A 22 -4.62 6.01 -9.84
N ARG A 23 -5.31 7.14 -9.98
CA ARG A 23 -4.69 8.47 -10.03
C ARG A 23 -4.21 8.89 -8.63
N LYS A 24 -3.05 9.52 -8.55
CA LYS A 24 -2.50 10.02 -7.28
C LYS A 24 -3.28 11.24 -6.80
N VAL A 25 -3.50 11.31 -5.49
CA VAL A 25 -4.33 12.34 -4.84
C VAL A 25 -3.56 13.02 -3.72
N ARG A 26 -3.71 14.36 -3.65
CA ARG A 26 -3.26 15.16 -2.51
C ARG A 26 -4.47 15.83 -1.86
N ILE A 27 -4.72 15.54 -0.61
CA ILE A 27 -5.79 16.20 0.17
C ILE A 27 -5.29 17.57 0.60
N ILE A 28 -6.02 18.63 0.24
CA ILE A 28 -5.63 20.01 0.56
C ILE A 28 -6.55 20.69 1.56
N CYS A 29 -7.78 20.21 1.72
CA CYS A 29 -8.71 20.73 2.71
C CYS A 29 -9.65 19.62 3.17
N THR A 30 -10.01 19.61 4.46
CA THR A 30 -10.86 18.56 5.05
C THR A 30 -12.04 19.10 5.84
N ASP A 31 -12.19 20.42 5.92
CA ASP A 31 -13.15 21.07 6.80
C ASP A 31 -14.06 22.09 6.11
N VAL A 32 -14.31 21.93 4.82
CA VAL A 32 -15.28 22.75 4.11
C VAL A 32 -16.66 22.49 4.68
N ARG A 33 -17.38 23.55 4.98
CA ARG A 33 -18.77 23.48 5.51
C ARG A 33 -19.76 23.15 4.39
N SER A 34 -19.81 21.88 4.00
CA SER A 34 -20.61 21.42 2.86
C SER A 34 -20.80 19.90 2.97
N THR A 35 -21.70 19.37 2.14
CA THR A 35 -21.82 17.92 1.93
C THR A 35 -20.53 17.32 1.37
N PHE A 36 -19.69 18.16 0.75
CA PHE A 36 -18.40 17.78 0.19
C PHE A 36 -17.25 18.51 0.93
N PRO A 37 -16.95 18.09 2.17
CA PRO A 37 -15.99 18.79 3.01
C PRO A 37 -14.52 18.61 2.59
N VAL A 38 -14.23 17.64 1.73
CA VAL A 38 -12.86 17.30 1.32
C VAL A 38 -12.58 17.89 -0.05
N ILE A 39 -11.49 18.68 -0.15
CA ILE A 39 -10.98 19.17 -1.43
C ILE A 39 -9.63 18.50 -1.69
N ALA A 40 -9.48 17.96 -2.88
CA ALA A 40 -8.28 17.23 -3.28
C ALA A 40 -7.81 17.62 -4.68
N LEU A 41 -6.49 17.56 -4.88
CA LEU A 41 -5.87 17.65 -6.18
C LEU A 41 -5.59 16.25 -6.70
N VAL A 42 -6.09 15.95 -7.87
CA VAL A 42 -5.99 14.62 -8.51
C VAL A 42 -5.12 14.75 -9.76
N GLU A 43 -4.01 14.04 -9.80
CA GLU A 43 -3.10 14.08 -10.96
C GLU A 43 -3.76 13.45 -12.18
N ARG A 44 -3.62 14.11 -13.34
CA ARG A 44 -3.99 13.49 -14.62
C ARG A 44 -2.89 12.53 -15.06
N PHE A 45 -3.27 11.41 -15.65
CA PHE A 45 -2.30 10.44 -16.18
C PHE A 45 -1.38 11.07 -17.22
N ASN A 46 -0.06 10.82 -17.09
CA ASN A 46 0.96 11.30 -18.00
C ASN A 46 0.93 12.82 -18.22
N SER A 47 0.61 13.58 -17.17
CA SER A 47 0.49 15.04 -17.25
C SER A 47 1.04 15.70 -16.00
N GLU A 48 1.45 16.95 -16.13
CA GLU A 48 1.83 17.80 -14.99
C GLU A 48 0.63 18.60 -14.45
N VAL A 49 -0.57 18.35 -14.98
CA VAL A 49 -1.80 19.05 -14.61
C VAL A 49 -2.58 18.27 -13.58
N ASP A 50 -3.05 18.96 -12.54
CA ASP A 50 -3.96 18.42 -11.55
C ASP A 50 -5.39 18.91 -11.80
N ASP A 51 -6.36 18.06 -11.44
CA ASP A 51 -7.75 18.46 -11.32
C ASP A 51 -8.08 18.70 -9.83
N ALA A 52 -8.83 19.75 -9.53
CA ALA A 52 -9.33 20.00 -8.19
C ALA A 52 -10.76 19.50 -8.08
N PHE A 53 -10.99 18.57 -7.15
CA PHE A 53 -12.32 18.00 -6.93
C PHE A 53 -12.72 18.09 -5.47
N SER A 54 -14.04 18.14 -5.22
CA SER A 54 -14.62 18.07 -3.88
C SER A 54 -15.23 16.69 -3.66
N TYR A 55 -15.10 16.18 -2.42
CA TYR A 55 -15.54 14.84 -2.06
C TYR A 55 -16.34 14.83 -0.76
N THR A 56 -17.21 13.86 -0.60
CA THR A 56 -17.88 13.60 0.67
C THR A 56 -16.87 13.10 1.70
N LYS A 57 -17.26 13.05 2.96
CA LYS A 57 -16.42 12.49 4.03
C LYS A 57 -16.04 11.02 3.81
N ASP A 58 -16.80 10.30 3.00
CA ASP A 58 -16.53 8.92 2.62
C ASP A 58 -15.70 8.81 1.33
N GLY A 59 -15.21 9.94 0.81
CA GLY A 59 -14.39 9.98 -0.39
C GLY A 59 -15.14 9.81 -1.70
N ARG A 60 -16.45 10.05 -1.69
CA ARG A 60 -17.25 9.91 -2.91
C ARG A 60 -17.30 11.23 -3.68
N PHE A 61 -17.15 11.15 -4.99
CA PHE A 61 -17.30 12.29 -5.89
C PHE A 61 -18.79 12.63 -6.09
N LEU A 62 -19.64 11.61 -6.19
CA LEU A 62 -21.09 11.73 -6.30
C LEU A 62 -21.76 11.11 -5.06
N THR A 63 -22.90 11.67 -4.65
CA THR A 63 -23.63 11.15 -3.47
C THR A 63 -24.52 9.96 -3.81
N THR A 64 -24.92 9.79 -5.07
CA THR A 64 -25.95 8.84 -5.49
C THR A 64 -25.40 7.60 -6.20
N GLU A 65 -24.18 7.65 -6.72
CA GLU A 65 -23.59 6.55 -7.48
C GLU A 65 -22.07 6.51 -7.32
N THR A 66 -21.48 5.38 -7.69
CA THR A 66 -20.01 5.24 -7.73
C THR A 66 -19.44 5.96 -8.94
N ASP A 67 -18.19 6.40 -8.81
CA ASP A 67 -17.46 7.11 -9.85
C ASP A 67 -16.00 6.68 -9.84
N GLU A 68 -15.35 6.74 -11.00
CA GLU A 68 -13.92 6.40 -11.10
C GLU A 68 -13.02 7.38 -10.35
N ARG A 69 -13.53 8.56 -10.00
CA ARG A 69 -12.82 9.58 -9.22
C ARG A 69 -12.92 9.35 -7.70
N ASP A 70 -13.77 8.41 -7.23
CA ASP A 70 -13.91 8.12 -5.81
C ASP A 70 -12.55 7.81 -5.17
N LEU A 71 -12.36 8.26 -3.92
CA LEU A 71 -11.11 8.12 -3.20
C LEU A 71 -10.99 6.78 -2.47
N PHE A 72 -9.78 6.27 -2.45
CA PHE A 72 -9.40 5.06 -1.71
C PHE A 72 -8.04 5.27 -1.05
N PHE A 73 -7.80 4.55 0.04
CA PHE A 73 -6.45 4.43 0.56
C PHE A 73 -5.66 3.47 -0.31
N ALA A 74 -4.46 3.90 -0.74
CA ALA A 74 -3.58 3.04 -1.52
C ALA A 74 -3.12 1.85 -0.68
N PRO A 75 -2.96 0.65 -1.29
CA PRO A 75 -2.39 -0.48 -0.57
C PRO A 75 -0.98 -0.17 -0.09
N GLU A 76 -0.66 -0.59 1.14
CA GLU A 76 0.70 -0.48 1.64
C GLU A 76 1.58 -1.53 0.98
N LYS A 77 2.79 -1.12 0.60
CA LYS A 77 3.81 -2.03 0.09
C LYS A 77 4.63 -2.57 1.24
N HIS A 78 4.73 -3.88 1.31
CA HIS A 78 5.54 -4.58 2.28
C HIS A 78 6.67 -5.31 1.56
N GLU A 79 7.80 -5.46 2.24
CA GLU A 79 8.91 -6.26 1.75
C GLU A 79 9.47 -7.14 2.86
N GLY A 80 10.07 -8.23 2.46
CA GLY A 80 10.72 -9.14 3.38
C GLY A 80 11.71 -10.04 2.65
N TRP A 81 12.44 -10.82 3.40
CA TRP A 81 13.46 -11.72 2.86
C TRP A 81 13.15 -13.14 3.35
N LEU A 82 13.24 -14.08 2.43
CA LEU A 82 13.06 -15.50 2.69
C LEU A 82 14.37 -16.23 2.45
N ASN A 83 14.76 -17.09 3.38
CA ASN A 83 15.85 -18.03 3.16
C ASN A 83 15.29 -19.30 2.55
N ILE A 84 15.87 -19.72 1.45
CA ILE A 84 15.54 -20.97 0.77
C ILE A 84 16.62 -21.98 1.11
N TYR A 85 16.20 -23.14 1.56
CA TYR A 85 17.06 -24.26 1.94
C TYR A 85 16.85 -25.41 0.96
N ARG A 86 17.86 -26.26 0.84
CA ARG A 86 17.80 -27.45 -0.01
C ARG A 86 17.98 -28.70 0.83
N SER A 87 17.15 -29.69 0.56
CA SER A 87 17.24 -31.02 1.15
C SER A 87 17.16 -32.07 0.06
N ASP A 88 17.92 -33.17 0.19
CA ASP A 88 17.87 -34.27 -0.75
C ASP A 88 16.52 -35.01 -0.74
N GLU A 89 15.79 -34.94 0.38
CA GLU A 89 14.49 -35.60 0.52
C GLU A 89 13.33 -34.72 0.04
N CYS A 90 13.36 -33.43 0.34
CA CYS A 90 12.23 -32.51 0.15
C CYS A 90 12.42 -31.49 -0.98
N GLY A 91 13.62 -31.43 -1.57
CA GLY A 91 13.97 -30.38 -2.51
C GLY A 91 14.17 -29.03 -1.81
N PHE A 92 13.59 -27.97 -2.37
CA PHE A 92 13.68 -26.63 -1.78
C PHE A 92 12.58 -26.39 -0.78
N TYR A 93 12.89 -25.73 0.34
CA TYR A 93 11.93 -25.40 1.39
C TYR A 93 12.32 -24.14 2.14
N MET A 94 11.34 -23.57 2.86
CA MET A 94 11.53 -22.43 3.74
C MET A 94 11.36 -22.85 5.20
N ARG A 95 12.05 -22.17 6.10
CA ARG A 95 11.86 -22.29 7.54
C ARG A 95 11.25 -21.01 8.09
N GLY A 96 10.41 -21.13 9.10
CA GLY A 96 9.77 -20.01 9.76
C GLY A 96 8.39 -19.71 9.20
N LYS A 97 7.65 -18.86 9.93
CA LYS A 97 6.24 -18.56 9.62
C LYS A 97 6.04 -17.31 8.80
N SER A 98 7.06 -16.46 8.70
CA SER A 98 6.98 -15.18 7.99
C SER A 98 8.34 -14.76 7.45
N PRO A 99 8.37 -13.88 6.44
CA PRO A 99 9.61 -13.32 5.94
C PRO A 99 10.38 -12.54 6.99
N TYR A 100 11.70 -12.53 6.90
CA TYR A 100 12.54 -11.68 7.73
C TYR A 100 12.40 -10.23 7.31
N LYS A 101 12.43 -9.31 8.27
CA LYS A 101 12.25 -7.87 8.02
C LYS A 101 13.46 -7.21 7.35
N SER A 102 14.63 -7.84 7.42
CA SER A 102 15.83 -7.33 6.77
C SER A 102 16.68 -8.47 6.22
N LYS A 103 17.46 -8.16 5.20
CA LYS A 103 18.42 -9.13 4.62
C LYS A 103 19.45 -9.56 5.65
N GLU A 104 19.90 -8.65 6.52
CA GLU A 104 20.86 -8.95 7.57
C GLU A 104 20.35 -10.02 8.55
N LYS A 105 19.08 -9.95 8.94
CA LYS A 105 18.45 -10.97 9.79
C LYS A 105 18.37 -12.32 9.10
N ALA A 106 18.00 -12.32 7.81
CA ALA A 106 17.96 -13.54 7.01
C ALA A 106 19.37 -14.16 6.89
N ASP A 107 20.40 -13.35 6.63
CA ASP A 107 21.77 -13.81 6.50
C ASP A 107 22.31 -14.41 7.81
N LYS A 108 21.98 -13.84 8.95
CA LYS A 108 22.37 -14.40 10.27
C LYS A 108 21.81 -15.80 10.48
N VAL A 109 20.54 -16.01 10.12
CA VAL A 109 19.91 -17.32 10.23
C VAL A 109 20.51 -18.30 9.23
N ALA A 110 20.80 -17.85 8.02
CA ALA A 110 21.45 -18.67 7.00
C ALA A 110 22.82 -19.18 7.45
N LYS A 111 23.62 -18.34 8.11
CA LYS A 111 24.94 -18.72 8.66
C LYS A 111 24.86 -19.80 9.74
N ALA A 112 23.74 -19.87 10.45
CA ALA A 112 23.51 -20.92 11.45
C ALA A 112 23.18 -22.28 10.82
N ASN A 113 22.83 -22.31 9.52
CA ASN A 113 22.45 -23.53 8.80
C ASN A 113 23.19 -23.63 7.44
N PRO A 114 24.54 -23.59 7.42
CA PRO A 114 25.30 -23.46 6.17
C PRO A 114 25.22 -24.66 5.24
N LYS A 115 24.93 -25.85 5.75
CA LYS A 115 24.87 -27.07 4.93
C LYS A 115 23.64 -27.16 4.05
N THR A 116 22.53 -26.57 4.47
CA THR A 116 21.25 -26.66 3.78
C THR A 116 20.84 -25.34 3.12
N PHE A 117 21.47 -24.23 3.50
CA PHE A 117 21.16 -22.93 2.93
C PHE A 117 21.46 -22.89 1.43
N PHE A 118 20.49 -22.41 0.65
CA PHE A 118 20.63 -22.26 -0.80
C PHE A 118 20.73 -20.79 -1.23
N THR A 119 19.74 -19.98 -0.88
CA THR A 119 19.72 -18.56 -1.23
C THR A 119 18.73 -17.77 -0.38
N THR A 120 18.89 -16.45 -0.38
CA THR A 120 17.93 -15.52 0.20
C THR A 120 17.21 -14.78 -0.92
N LEU A 121 15.87 -14.78 -0.87
CA LEU A 121 15.02 -14.07 -1.84
C LEU A 121 14.34 -12.89 -1.18
N LYS A 122 14.34 -11.75 -1.87
CA LYS A 122 13.49 -10.62 -1.51
C LYS A 122 12.09 -10.84 -2.04
N VAL A 123 11.09 -10.66 -1.19
CA VAL A 123 9.68 -10.73 -1.57
C VAL A 123 9.00 -9.40 -1.30
N GLU A 124 8.07 -9.02 -2.16
CA GLU A 124 7.28 -7.82 -2.02
C GLU A 124 5.80 -8.17 -2.18
N TRP A 125 4.96 -7.54 -1.36
CA TRP A 125 3.50 -7.73 -1.46
C TRP A 125 2.76 -6.47 -1.04
N GLU A 126 1.49 -6.39 -1.41
CA GLU A 126 0.59 -5.29 -1.08
C GLU A 126 -0.59 -5.79 -0.23
N GLU A 127 -0.91 -5.02 0.79
CA GLU A 127 -2.09 -5.23 1.64
C GLU A 127 -2.93 -3.96 1.73
#